data_41008c96e4ebb03187e804e7d5c22e2b
#
_entry.id   41008c96e4ebb03187e804e7d5c22e2b
#
_cell.length_a   1.000
_cell.length_b   1.000
_cell.length_c   1.000
_cell.angle_alpha   90.00
_cell.angle_beta   90.00
_cell.angle_gamma   90.00
#
_symmetry.space_group_name_H-M   'P 1'
#
loop_
_entity.id
_entity.type
_entity.pdbx_description
1 polymer ?
#
loop_
_entity_poly.entity_id
_entity_poly.type
_entity_poly.pdbx_seq_one_letter_code
_entity_poly.pdbx_strand_id
1 'polypeptide(L)'
;MNELTLREIRLKLGMTIREMADELNVPKSSYEYWESKNKFTEEVIQKVHEIYDKAKEHMTDDGIDIIEKIGTIKRHYRLSYDSLAQLVGAKYGSSVVHWLNGVQPRVKYMIRINELYYSIVDKKRKAKTGGRSTFCQINPLDKQSWKVKAENKVILWK
;
A
#
# COMPACT_ATOMS: atom_id res chain seq x y z
N MET A 1 -21.13 -4.99 18.56
CA MET A 1 -20.14 -4.95 17.46
C MET A 1 -18.94 -5.75 17.93
N ASN A 2 -18.54 -6.78 17.19
CA ASN A 2 -17.34 -7.51 17.54
C ASN A 2 -16.13 -6.61 17.26
N GLU A 3 -15.51 -6.10 18.31
CA GLU A 3 -14.23 -5.40 18.18
C GLU A 3 -13.21 -6.37 17.61
N LEU A 4 -12.56 -5.97 16.51
CA LEU A 4 -11.51 -6.75 15.90
C LEU A 4 -10.34 -6.87 16.87
N THR A 5 -9.85 -8.08 17.06
CA THR A 5 -8.62 -8.29 17.83
C THR A 5 -7.43 -7.66 17.09
N LEU A 6 -6.41 -7.25 17.83
CA LEU A 6 -5.21 -6.65 17.22
C LEU A 6 -4.53 -7.59 16.21
N ARG A 7 -4.60 -8.90 16.45
CA ARG A 7 -4.16 -9.90 15.48
C ARG A 7 -4.96 -9.85 14.18
N GLU A 8 -6.29 -9.75 14.28
CA GLU A 8 -7.14 -9.63 13.07
C GLU A 8 -6.88 -8.35 12.30
N ILE A 9 -6.68 -7.23 13.00
CA ILE A 9 -6.30 -5.96 12.37
C ILE A 9 -4.97 -6.12 11.62
N ARG A 10 -3.95 -6.67 12.28
CA ARG A 10 -2.65 -6.92 11.65
C ARG A 10 -2.76 -7.82 10.41
N LEU A 11 -3.54 -8.88 10.49
CA LEU A 11 -3.77 -9.79 9.37
C LEU A 11 -4.54 -9.11 8.23
N LYS A 12 -5.53 -8.30 8.52
CA LYS A 12 -6.25 -7.49 7.52
C LYS A 12 -5.33 -6.47 6.83
N LEU A 13 -4.42 -5.87 7.58
CA LEU A 13 -3.38 -5.00 7.04
C LEU A 13 -2.31 -5.77 6.23
N GLY A 14 -2.31 -7.12 6.31
CA GLY A 14 -1.32 -7.96 5.66
C GLY A 14 0.09 -7.78 6.22
N MET A 15 0.22 -7.32 7.46
CA MET A 15 1.50 -7.06 8.10
C MET A 15 2.00 -8.28 8.87
N THR A 16 3.31 -8.47 8.85
CA THR A 16 3.98 -9.43 9.75
C THR A 16 4.07 -8.86 11.15
N ILE A 17 4.32 -9.72 12.15
CA ILE A 17 4.56 -9.30 13.54
C ILE A 17 5.69 -8.26 13.60
N ARG A 18 6.75 -8.46 12.82
CA ARG A 18 7.89 -7.55 12.77
C ARG A 18 7.51 -6.19 12.20
N GLU A 19 6.81 -6.17 11.06
CA GLU A 19 6.36 -4.92 10.44
C GLU A 19 5.43 -4.12 11.37
N MET A 20 4.53 -4.78 12.08
CA MET A 20 3.65 -4.10 13.04
C MET A 20 4.42 -3.60 14.28
N ALA A 21 5.39 -4.36 14.77
CA ALA A 21 6.24 -3.95 15.88
C ALA A 21 7.10 -2.72 15.50
N ASP A 22 7.66 -2.72 14.30
CA ASP A 22 8.43 -1.59 13.77
C ASP A 22 7.55 -0.34 13.63
N GLU A 23 6.30 -0.49 13.16
CA GLU A 23 5.34 0.62 13.03
C GLU A 23 4.94 1.21 14.38
N LEU A 24 4.78 0.37 15.38
CA LEU A 24 4.48 0.78 16.75
C LEU A 24 5.71 1.27 17.52
N ASN A 25 6.88 1.16 16.92
CA ASN A 25 8.18 1.48 17.54
C ASN A 25 8.43 0.68 18.82
N VAL A 26 8.13 -0.62 18.80
CA VAL A 26 8.32 -1.56 19.92
C VAL A 26 9.16 -2.76 19.48
N PRO A 27 9.88 -3.43 20.41
CA PRO A 27 10.59 -4.65 20.09
C PRO A 27 9.63 -5.75 19.60
N LYS A 28 10.05 -6.49 18.57
CA LYS A 28 9.27 -7.63 18.02
C LYS A 28 8.83 -8.60 19.12
N SER A 29 9.71 -8.93 20.04
CA SER A 29 9.44 -9.86 21.15
C SER A 29 8.32 -9.37 22.08
N SER A 30 8.26 -8.05 22.31
CA SER A 30 7.21 -7.43 23.12
C SER A 30 5.85 -7.53 22.41
N TYR A 31 5.81 -7.21 21.13
CA TYR A 31 4.58 -7.32 20.35
C TYR A 31 4.09 -8.77 20.24
N GLU A 32 5.01 -9.71 19.98
CA GLU A 32 4.72 -11.15 19.91
C GLU A 32 4.15 -11.70 21.23
N TYR A 33 4.74 -11.29 22.35
CA TYR A 33 4.25 -11.61 23.68
C TYR A 33 2.84 -11.05 23.91
N TRP A 34 2.60 -9.79 23.59
CA TRP A 34 1.30 -9.16 23.74
C TRP A 34 0.22 -9.84 22.88
N GLU A 35 0.53 -10.12 21.63
CA GLU A 35 -0.39 -10.82 20.73
C GLU A 35 -0.72 -12.23 21.22
N SER A 36 0.28 -12.97 21.73
CA SER A 36 0.09 -14.33 22.26
C SER A 36 -0.73 -14.38 23.54
N LYS A 37 -0.62 -13.37 24.39
CA LYS A 37 -1.33 -13.27 25.68
C LYS A 37 -2.60 -12.44 25.62
N ASN A 38 -2.88 -11.81 24.47
CA ASN A 38 -3.96 -10.85 24.30
C ASN A 38 -3.93 -9.74 25.37
N LYS A 39 -2.72 -9.30 25.73
CA LYS A 39 -2.47 -8.26 26.75
C LYS A 39 -1.78 -7.08 26.11
N PHE A 40 -2.56 -6.08 25.76
CA PHE A 40 -2.08 -4.83 25.19
C PHE A 40 -2.39 -3.67 26.13
N THR A 41 -1.54 -2.65 26.10
CA THR A 41 -1.86 -1.38 26.74
C THR A 41 -2.84 -0.59 25.89
N GLU A 42 -3.67 0.24 26.53
CA GLU A 42 -4.66 1.11 25.85
C GLU A 42 -4.02 1.96 24.75
N GLU A 43 -2.81 2.48 25.00
CA GLU A 43 -2.04 3.26 24.03
C GLU A 43 -1.69 2.47 22.77
N VAL A 44 -1.34 1.20 22.91
CA VAL A 44 -1.01 0.31 21.77
C VAL A 44 -2.28 0.01 20.96
N ILE A 45 -3.37 -0.29 21.66
CA ILE A 45 -4.68 -0.52 21.02
C ILE A 45 -5.06 0.69 20.17
N GLN A 46 -4.99 1.89 20.74
CA GLN A 46 -5.33 3.13 20.07
C GLN A 46 -4.46 3.38 18.84
N LYS A 47 -3.15 3.20 18.94
CA LYS A 47 -2.23 3.33 17.79
C LYS A 47 -2.52 2.33 16.67
N VAL A 48 -2.82 1.08 17.01
CA VAL A 48 -3.17 0.06 16.00
C VAL A 48 -4.47 0.41 15.29
N HIS A 49 -5.47 0.91 16.01
CA HIS A 49 -6.71 1.39 15.40
C HIS A 49 -6.47 2.60 14.49
N GLU A 50 -5.64 3.56 14.89
CA GLU A 50 -5.26 4.69 14.04
C GLU A 50 -4.59 4.24 12.73
N ILE A 51 -3.67 3.27 12.80
CA ILE A 51 -3.02 2.68 11.62
C ILE A 51 -4.06 2.02 10.72
N TYR A 52 -5.00 1.28 11.31
CA TYR A 52 -6.05 0.60 10.56
C TYR A 52 -7.01 1.57 9.87
N ASP A 53 -7.45 2.60 10.57
CA ASP A 53 -8.38 3.60 10.02
C ASP A 53 -7.72 4.40 8.88
N LYS A 54 -6.47 4.81 9.04
CA LYS A 54 -5.68 5.44 7.96
C LYS A 54 -5.57 4.53 6.75
N ALA A 55 -5.26 3.25 6.96
CA ALA A 55 -5.18 2.28 5.87
C ALA A 55 -6.54 2.10 5.19
N LYS A 56 -7.63 2.07 5.96
CA LYS A 56 -8.99 1.95 5.46
C LYS A 56 -9.39 3.12 4.56
N GLU A 57 -8.99 4.34 4.87
CA GLU A 57 -9.22 5.51 3.99
C GLU A 57 -8.59 5.32 2.60
N HIS A 58 -7.45 4.65 2.52
CA HIS A 58 -6.76 4.34 1.26
C HIS A 58 -7.27 3.06 0.58
N MET A 59 -8.06 2.26 1.28
CA MET A 59 -8.67 1.03 0.78
C MET A 59 -10.10 1.24 0.26
N THR A 60 -10.51 2.48 -0.01
CA THR A 60 -11.85 2.76 -0.53
C THR A 60 -12.14 1.86 -1.72
N ASP A 61 -13.19 1.07 -1.59
CA ASP A 61 -13.70 0.24 -2.67
C ASP A 61 -14.33 1.15 -3.71
N ASP A 62 -13.57 1.39 -4.77
CA ASP A 62 -14.01 2.17 -5.93
C ASP A 62 -14.73 1.29 -6.97
N GLY A 63 -15.01 0.04 -6.62
CA GLY A 63 -15.63 -0.94 -7.50
C GLY A 63 -14.76 -1.42 -8.65
N ILE A 64 -13.47 -1.01 -8.69
CA ILE A 64 -12.53 -1.40 -9.74
C ILE A 64 -11.64 -2.53 -9.22
N ASP A 65 -11.65 -3.66 -9.94
CA ASP A 65 -10.85 -4.82 -9.57
C ASP A 65 -9.35 -4.48 -9.60
N ILE A 66 -8.64 -4.98 -8.60
CA ILE A 66 -7.19 -4.86 -8.49
C ILE A 66 -6.47 -5.43 -9.72
N ILE A 67 -7.01 -6.47 -10.33
CA ILE A 67 -6.49 -7.08 -11.56
C ILE A 67 -6.56 -6.08 -12.72
N GLU A 68 -7.66 -5.35 -12.84
CA GLU A 68 -7.83 -4.30 -13.86
C GLU A 68 -6.85 -3.15 -13.64
N LYS A 69 -6.67 -2.72 -12.39
CA LYS A 69 -5.70 -1.68 -12.02
C LYS A 69 -4.28 -2.08 -12.40
N ILE A 70 -3.86 -3.28 -12.03
CA ILE A 70 -2.53 -3.84 -12.36
C ILE A 70 -2.35 -3.93 -13.89
N GLY A 71 -3.36 -4.44 -14.60
CA GLY A 71 -3.33 -4.54 -16.06
C GLY A 71 -3.20 -3.17 -16.75
N THR A 72 -3.89 -2.17 -16.22
CA THR A 72 -3.82 -0.79 -16.73
C THR A 72 -2.45 -0.18 -16.51
N ILE A 73 -1.87 -0.32 -15.33
CA ILE A 73 -0.53 0.17 -15.00
C ILE A 73 0.50 -0.50 -15.89
N LYS A 74 0.44 -1.83 -16.00
CA LYS A 74 1.38 -2.62 -16.83
C LYS A 74 1.35 -2.19 -18.29
N ARG A 75 0.17 -2.01 -18.86
CA ARG A 75 0.00 -1.55 -20.26
C ARG A 75 0.48 -0.13 -20.47
N HIS A 76 0.15 0.77 -19.53
CA HIS A 76 0.50 2.19 -19.64
C HIS A 76 2.02 2.41 -19.66
N TYR A 77 2.73 1.74 -18.78
CA TYR A 77 4.17 1.87 -18.63
C TYR A 77 4.97 0.79 -19.38
N ARG A 78 4.30 -0.15 -20.06
CA ARG A 78 4.91 -1.28 -20.77
C ARG A 78 5.89 -2.09 -19.92
N LEU A 79 5.49 -2.40 -18.69
CA LEU A 79 6.33 -3.06 -17.69
C LEU A 79 6.28 -4.58 -17.80
N SER A 80 7.41 -5.22 -17.49
CA SER A 80 7.46 -6.63 -17.13
C SER A 80 6.87 -6.84 -15.73
N TYR A 81 6.59 -8.08 -15.33
CA TYR A 81 6.12 -8.37 -13.98
C TYR A 81 7.13 -8.01 -12.90
N ASP A 82 8.42 -8.21 -13.17
CA ASP A 82 9.50 -7.85 -12.25
C ASP A 82 9.64 -6.33 -12.09
N SER A 83 9.56 -5.59 -13.20
CA SER A 83 9.58 -4.13 -13.16
C SER A 83 8.36 -3.55 -12.46
N LEU A 84 7.18 -4.15 -12.66
CA LEU A 84 5.97 -3.75 -11.95
C LEU A 84 6.06 -4.06 -10.46
N ALA A 85 6.57 -5.23 -10.09
CA ALA A 85 6.82 -5.58 -8.69
C ALA A 85 7.72 -4.54 -8.00
N GLN A 86 8.85 -4.20 -8.63
CA GLN A 86 9.73 -3.15 -8.11
C GLN A 86 9.03 -1.80 -7.99
N LEU A 87 8.19 -1.45 -8.95
CA LEU A 87 7.44 -0.18 -8.96
C LEU A 87 6.46 -0.08 -7.80
N VAL A 88 5.81 -1.17 -7.42
CA VAL A 88 4.89 -1.22 -6.27
C VAL A 88 5.58 -1.55 -4.94
N GLY A 89 6.89 -1.77 -4.96
CA GLY A 89 7.69 -2.08 -3.76
C GLY A 89 7.69 -3.57 -3.37
N ALA A 90 7.25 -4.46 -4.25
CA ALA A 90 7.36 -5.90 -4.06
C ALA A 90 8.75 -6.40 -4.51
N LYS A 91 9.24 -7.45 -3.86
CA LYS A 91 10.58 -7.97 -4.11
C LYS A 91 10.67 -8.76 -5.43
N TYR A 92 9.62 -9.48 -5.79
CA TYR A 92 9.62 -10.43 -6.89
C TYR A 92 8.39 -10.25 -7.79
N GLY A 93 8.57 -10.44 -9.09
CA GLY A 93 7.48 -10.42 -10.09
C GLY A 93 6.44 -11.52 -9.87
N SER A 94 6.84 -12.65 -9.26
CA SER A 94 5.91 -13.71 -8.85
C SER A 94 4.79 -13.22 -7.93
N SER A 95 5.05 -12.20 -7.11
CA SER A 95 4.01 -11.58 -6.27
C SER A 95 2.90 -10.97 -7.12
N VAL A 96 3.24 -10.29 -8.21
CA VAL A 96 2.26 -9.71 -9.15
C VAL A 96 1.46 -10.82 -9.84
N VAL A 97 2.11 -11.90 -10.24
CA VAL A 97 1.43 -13.06 -10.84
C VAL A 97 0.44 -13.68 -9.85
N HIS A 98 0.80 -13.81 -8.58
CA HIS A 98 -0.14 -14.28 -7.55
C HIS A 98 -1.35 -13.36 -7.38
N TRP A 99 -1.16 -12.04 -7.44
CA TRP A 99 -2.27 -11.09 -7.36
C TRP A 99 -3.20 -11.19 -8.56
N LEU A 100 -2.65 -11.40 -9.76
CA LEU A 100 -3.44 -11.64 -10.98
C LEU A 100 -4.21 -12.97 -10.94
N ASN A 101 -3.75 -13.92 -10.14
CA ASN A 101 -4.44 -15.20 -9.90
C ASN A 101 -5.45 -15.13 -8.74
N GLY A 102 -5.77 -13.94 -8.25
CA GLY A 102 -6.81 -13.72 -7.24
C GLY A 102 -6.32 -13.67 -5.79
N VAL A 103 -5.00 -13.75 -5.56
CA VAL A 103 -4.44 -13.53 -4.22
C VAL A 103 -4.47 -12.03 -3.90
N GLN A 104 -5.08 -11.67 -2.78
CA GLN A 104 -5.14 -10.27 -2.35
C GLN A 104 -3.74 -9.73 -2.00
N PRO A 105 -3.32 -8.61 -2.61
CA PRO A 105 -2.09 -7.94 -2.20
C PRO A 105 -2.21 -7.40 -0.78
N ARG A 106 -1.10 -7.31 -0.09
CA ARG A 106 -1.04 -6.61 1.20
C ARG A 106 -1.39 -5.14 1.03
N VAL A 107 -1.95 -4.54 2.07
CA VAL A 107 -2.45 -3.15 2.05
C VAL A 107 -1.42 -2.16 1.51
N LYS A 108 -0.16 -2.26 1.91
CA LYS A 108 0.92 -1.41 1.41
C LYS A 108 1.07 -1.44 -0.12
N TYR A 109 0.88 -2.60 -0.75
CA TYR A 109 0.92 -2.73 -2.20
C TYR A 109 -0.36 -2.22 -2.85
N MET A 110 -1.51 -2.43 -2.20
CA MET A 110 -2.80 -1.91 -2.68
C MET A 110 -2.80 -0.40 -2.75
N ILE A 111 -2.34 0.28 -1.70
CA ILE A 111 -2.18 1.74 -1.68
C ILE A 111 -1.34 2.19 -2.87
N ARG A 112 -0.21 1.51 -3.10
CA ARG A 112 0.70 1.87 -4.18
C ARG A 112 0.12 1.64 -5.56
N ILE A 113 -0.59 0.54 -5.75
CA ILE A 113 -1.31 0.23 -6.99
C ILE A 113 -2.38 1.29 -7.24
N ASN A 114 -3.14 1.68 -6.23
CA ASN A 114 -4.16 2.72 -6.33
C ASN A 114 -3.55 4.08 -6.72
N GLU A 115 -2.48 4.52 -6.07
CA GLU A 115 -1.78 5.76 -6.40
C GLU A 115 -1.34 5.80 -7.87
N LEU A 116 -0.73 4.71 -8.35
CA LEU A 116 -0.27 4.60 -9.73
C LEU A 116 -1.44 4.61 -10.71
N TYR A 117 -2.50 3.85 -10.42
CA TYR A 117 -3.69 3.79 -11.26
C TYR A 117 -4.35 5.15 -11.40
N TYR A 118 -4.63 5.85 -10.30
CA TYR A 118 -5.26 7.16 -10.35
C TYR A 118 -4.38 8.21 -11.00
N SER A 119 -3.07 8.15 -10.85
CA SER A 119 -2.16 9.03 -11.55
C SER A 119 -2.27 8.91 -13.08
N ILE A 120 -2.55 7.70 -13.59
CA ILE A 120 -2.77 7.44 -15.02
C ILE A 120 -4.14 7.98 -15.46
N VAL A 121 -5.18 7.71 -14.67
CA VAL A 121 -6.55 8.15 -14.97
C VAL A 121 -6.63 9.67 -15.00
N ASP A 122 -6.04 10.35 -14.02
CA ASP A 122 -6.05 11.81 -13.94
C ASP A 122 -5.29 12.47 -15.09
N LYS A 123 -4.17 11.90 -15.52
CA LYS A 123 -3.44 12.36 -16.70
C LYS A 123 -4.30 12.25 -17.97
N LYS A 124 -5.03 11.14 -18.13
CA LYS A 124 -5.94 10.95 -19.27
C LYS A 124 -7.10 11.93 -19.24
N ARG A 125 -7.66 12.25 -18.07
CA ARG A 125 -8.72 13.25 -17.92
C ARG A 125 -8.21 14.64 -18.31
N LYS A 126 -7.06 15.06 -17.78
CA LYS A 126 -6.45 16.36 -18.09
C LYS A 126 -6.08 16.50 -19.56
N ALA A 127 -5.60 15.46 -20.21
CA ALA A 127 -5.31 15.46 -21.64
C ALA A 127 -6.57 15.65 -22.50
N LYS A 128 -7.73 15.10 -22.09
CA LYS A 128 -9.01 15.28 -22.78
C LYS A 128 -9.61 16.69 -22.61
N THR A 129 -9.33 17.36 -21.49
CA THR A 129 -9.87 18.70 -21.18
C THR A 129 -8.99 19.86 -21.65
N GLY A 130 -7.85 19.58 -22.33
CA GLY A 130 -6.96 20.63 -22.87
C GLY A 130 -6.23 21.48 -21.82
N GLY A 131 -6.30 21.09 -20.54
CA GLY A 131 -5.62 21.80 -19.46
C GLY A 131 -4.11 21.60 -19.50
N ARG A 132 -3.35 22.70 -19.56
CA ARG A 132 -1.89 22.67 -19.35
C ARG A 132 -1.59 22.14 -17.95
N SER A 133 -1.19 20.87 -17.87
CA SER A 133 -0.72 20.28 -16.63
C SER A 133 0.77 20.60 -16.45
N THR A 134 1.11 21.37 -15.44
CA THR A 134 2.48 21.57 -14.94
C THR A 134 2.95 20.37 -14.10
N PHE A 135 2.47 19.17 -14.40
CA PHE A 135 2.86 17.99 -13.66
C PHE A 135 4.14 17.39 -14.25
N CYS A 136 5.23 17.36 -13.46
CA CYS A 136 6.47 16.67 -13.82
C CYS A 136 6.15 15.27 -14.35
N GLN A 137 6.69 14.95 -15.53
CA GLN A 137 6.71 13.58 -16.03
C GLN A 137 7.55 12.74 -15.05
N ILE A 138 6.89 12.01 -14.17
CA ILE A 138 7.57 11.05 -13.32
C ILE A 138 7.90 9.88 -14.21
N ASN A 139 9.17 9.75 -14.56
CA ASN A 139 9.65 8.52 -15.17
C ASN A 139 9.53 7.41 -14.10
N PRO A 140 8.69 6.38 -14.31
CA PRO A 140 8.50 5.33 -13.33
C PRO A 140 9.77 4.51 -13.05
N LEU A 141 10.80 4.67 -13.90
CA LEU A 141 12.10 4.02 -13.74
C LEU A 141 13.12 4.90 -13.01
N ASP A 142 12.80 6.16 -12.75
CA ASP A 142 13.68 7.05 -12.01
C ASP A 142 13.52 6.84 -10.51
N LYS A 143 14.43 6.04 -9.95
CA LYS A 143 14.46 5.70 -8.53
C LYS A 143 14.67 6.91 -7.61
N GLN A 144 15.18 8.04 -8.12
CA GLN A 144 15.45 9.23 -7.31
C GLN A 144 14.23 10.13 -7.16
N SER A 145 13.39 10.28 -8.18
CA SER A 145 12.15 11.04 -8.08
C SER A 145 11.14 10.41 -7.12
N TRP A 146 11.30 9.11 -6.86
CA TRP A 146 10.54 8.31 -5.92
C TRP A 146 10.82 8.64 -4.46
N LYS A 147 12.10 8.81 -4.10
CA LYS A 147 12.51 9.10 -2.72
C LYS A 147 11.96 10.46 -2.26
N VAL A 148 12.05 11.48 -3.10
CA VAL A 148 11.63 12.85 -2.75
C VAL A 148 10.13 12.99 -2.53
N LYS A 149 9.29 12.26 -3.31
CA LYS A 149 7.83 12.27 -3.09
C LYS A 149 7.36 11.31 -2.01
N ALA A 150 8.06 10.20 -1.83
CA ALA A 150 7.82 9.30 -0.72
C ALA A 150 8.13 9.98 0.61
N GLU A 151 9.20 10.74 0.72
CA GLU A 151 9.57 11.47 1.95
C GLU A 151 8.55 12.56 2.33
N ASN A 152 7.90 13.21 1.37
CA ASN A 152 6.91 14.24 1.64
C ASN A 152 5.47 13.72 1.88
N LYS A 153 5.18 12.45 1.57
CA LYS A 153 3.88 11.82 1.83
C LYS A 153 3.93 10.61 2.77
N VAL A 154 5.13 10.10 3.05
CA VAL A 154 5.36 8.91 3.90
C VAL A 154 5.62 9.29 5.36
N ILE A 155 4.98 10.32 5.86
CA ILE A 155 4.76 10.43 7.31
C ILE A 155 3.82 9.29 7.81
N LEU A 156 3.27 8.47 6.90
CA LEU A 156 2.34 7.38 7.26
C LEU A 156 3.00 6.00 7.38
N TRP A 157 4.30 5.83 7.03
CA TRP A 157 4.93 4.50 6.99
C TRP A 157 6.41 4.49 7.38
N LYS A 158 6.86 5.47 8.13
CA LYS A 158 8.11 5.37 8.88
C LYS A 158 7.88 4.80 10.25
#